data_3cc468e5ccd132095c541895f0b9d914
#
_entry.id   3cc468e5ccd132095c541895f0b9d914
#
_cell.length_a   1.000
_cell.length_b   1.000
_cell.length_c   1.000
_cell.angle_alpha   90.00
_cell.angle_beta   90.00
_cell.angle_gamma   90.00
#
_symmetry.space_group_name_H-M   'P 1'
#
loop_
_entity.id
_entity.type
_entity.pdbx_description
1 polymer ?
#
loop_
_entity_poly.entity_id
_entity_poly.type
_entity_poly.pdbx_seq_one_letter_code
_entity_poly.pdbx_strand_id
1 'polypeptide(L)'
;MKLTSKQIYDINNASLKDAIIQFGRGCTGEIVSDQGLILTNHHCGYPQIQQHSTVEHDYLSNGFWAYNQSEELPNPGLTAKFFIRMEDVTERVLKGVTNTMSENERAKIVRANSKKIKEEVEKGTTYTAEVSTMFNGNQYCLFVYEIYEDVRLVGAPPSSIGKFGADTDNWMWPRHTGDFSVFRVYSDKNGKPAKYSKDNVPLKPKHFLPISLKGVKENDFVMIMGYPGTTDRFLTSFGVEQAIDIYNPSVVTARTALRNVMQADMLQEPRVRIQYAAKFASLSNYWKFYQGQTTCLKNLDVKSTKQELENRFAQWIEKDAKRKAEYGEVLPNLKEAYQATGEYELLRVYTNEAILRGASVFSIARQLRPLEEELNKNGKSEKAKEIASKLKTQFAGVFKDYNIITEEKLFAAGLDVFFRNVPILHQSPEFLSNAFANGYDFKQIASDIFKTSL
;
A
#
# COMPACT_ATOMS: atom_id res chain seq x y z
N MET A 1 1.71 -32.13 8.17
CA MET A 1 2.44 -31.51 7.05
C MET A 1 3.68 -32.36 6.75
N LYS A 2 3.93 -32.68 5.48
CA LYS A 2 5.13 -33.49 5.09
C LYS A 2 6.34 -32.63 4.70
N LEU A 3 6.19 -31.27 4.71
CA LEU A 3 7.27 -30.33 4.39
C LEU A 3 8.15 -30.09 5.62
N THR A 4 9.46 -30.07 5.42
CA THR A 4 10.43 -29.67 6.43
C THR A 4 10.62 -28.15 6.44
N SER A 5 11.13 -27.60 7.55
CA SER A 5 11.45 -26.17 7.63
C SER A 5 12.43 -25.71 6.54
N LYS A 6 13.44 -26.54 6.21
CA LYS A 6 14.39 -26.25 5.13
C LYS A 6 13.77 -26.24 3.73
N GLN A 7 12.75 -27.05 3.47
CA GLN A 7 12.03 -26.99 2.20
C GLN A 7 11.20 -25.72 2.07
N ILE A 8 10.73 -25.16 3.19
CA ILE A 8 9.98 -23.90 3.21
C ILE A 8 10.93 -22.70 3.13
N TYR A 9 11.96 -22.70 3.95
CA TYR A 9 12.94 -21.60 4.08
C TYR A 9 14.35 -22.14 4.30
N ASP A 10 15.25 -21.87 3.34
CA ASP A 10 16.67 -22.16 3.43
C ASP A 10 17.46 -20.99 2.83
N ILE A 11 18.55 -20.57 3.50
CA ILE A 11 19.38 -19.46 3.02
C ILE A 11 20.36 -19.95 1.96
N ASN A 12 20.86 -21.17 2.09
CA ASN A 12 21.94 -21.74 1.29
C ASN A 12 21.44 -22.52 0.07
N ASN A 13 20.24 -23.14 0.19
CA ASN A 13 19.67 -23.99 -0.85
C ASN A 13 18.36 -23.41 -1.37
N ALA A 14 17.94 -23.83 -2.57
CA ALA A 14 16.65 -23.50 -3.11
C ALA A 14 15.52 -24.05 -2.22
N SER A 15 14.52 -23.23 -1.95
CA SER A 15 13.37 -23.56 -1.11
C SER A 15 12.13 -22.85 -1.62
N LEU A 16 10.95 -23.15 -1.06
CA LEU A 16 9.68 -22.56 -1.50
C LEU A 16 9.71 -21.03 -1.49
N LYS A 17 10.42 -20.40 -0.52
CA LYS A 17 10.55 -18.93 -0.45
C LYS A 17 11.13 -18.31 -1.73
N ASP A 18 11.98 -19.04 -2.47
CA ASP A 18 12.66 -18.52 -3.66
C ASP A 18 11.73 -18.44 -4.88
N ALA A 19 10.57 -19.11 -4.82
CA ALA A 19 9.54 -19.03 -5.84
C ALA A 19 8.44 -18.00 -5.52
N ILE A 20 8.44 -17.43 -4.31
CA ILE A 20 7.43 -16.46 -3.86
C ILE A 20 8.06 -15.07 -3.81
N ILE A 21 7.53 -14.16 -4.62
CA ILE A 21 8.06 -12.80 -4.74
C ILE A 21 7.08 -11.75 -4.22
N GLN A 22 7.61 -10.63 -3.76
CA GLN A 22 6.80 -9.44 -3.59
C GLN A 22 6.69 -8.72 -4.94
N PHE A 23 5.47 -8.66 -5.46
CA PHE A 23 5.16 -8.04 -6.73
C PHE A 23 4.78 -6.57 -6.52
N GLY A 24 5.53 -5.67 -7.14
CA GLY A 24 5.32 -4.24 -6.99
C GLY A 24 5.44 -3.77 -5.54
N ARG A 25 4.44 -3.02 -5.07
CA ARG A 25 4.48 -2.36 -3.75
C ARG A 25 3.89 -3.17 -2.60
N GLY A 26 3.44 -4.41 -2.83
CA GLY A 26 2.88 -5.18 -1.73
C GLY A 26 2.04 -6.39 -2.11
N CYS A 27 1.85 -6.68 -3.40
CA CYS A 27 1.21 -7.91 -3.83
C CYS A 27 2.18 -9.10 -3.73
N THR A 28 1.64 -10.30 -3.74
CA THR A 28 2.39 -11.56 -3.90
C THR A 28 2.31 -12.01 -5.36
N GLY A 29 3.40 -12.54 -5.88
CA GLY A 29 3.46 -13.27 -7.13
C GLY A 29 4.21 -14.57 -6.95
N GLU A 30 3.87 -15.58 -7.74
CA GLU A 30 4.53 -16.88 -7.76
C GLU A 30 5.30 -17.06 -9.07
N ILE A 31 6.57 -17.47 -8.96
CA ILE A 31 7.33 -17.92 -10.13
C ILE A 31 6.88 -19.34 -10.50
N VAL A 32 6.39 -19.52 -11.72
CA VAL A 32 5.77 -20.77 -12.17
C VAL A 32 6.48 -21.44 -13.33
N SER A 33 7.61 -20.91 -13.76
CA SER A 33 8.45 -21.53 -14.80
C SER A 33 9.94 -21.29 -14.56
N ASP A 34 10.78 -22.07 -15.23
CA ASP A 34 12.24 -21.92 -15.28
C ASP A 34 12.71 -20.68 -16.08
N GLN A 35 11.78 -19.93 -16.67
CA GLN A 35 12.01 -18.70 -17.44
C GLN A 35 11.33 -17.48 -16.79
N GLY A 36 11.22 -17.45 -15.46
CA GLY A 36 10.78 -16.28 -14.71
C GLY A 36 9.34 -15.86 -14.92
N LEU A 37 8.45 -16.77 -15.39
CA LEU A 37 7.03 -16.47 -15.53
C LEU A 37 6.39 -16.34 -14.15
N ILE A 38 5.62 -15.26 -13.95
CA ILE A 38 4.94 -14.92 -12.71
C ILE A 38 3.44 -15.10 -12.91
N LEU A 39 2.77 -15.75 -11.96
CA LEU A 39 1.33 -15.59 -11.73
C LEU A 39 1.11 -14.64 -10.56
N THR A 40 0.14 -13.75 -10.70
CA THR A 40 -0.35 -12.87 -9.62
C THR A 40 -1.82 -12.55 -9.86
N ASN A 41 -2.45 -11.81 -8.96
CA ASN A 41 -3.84 -11.40 -9.14
C ASN A 41 -4.01 -10.38 -10.28
N HIS A 42 -5.17 -10.40 -10.93
CA HIS A 42 -5.55 -9.38 -11.92
C HIS A 42 -5.54 -7.98 -11.29
N HIS A 43 -6.09 -7.84 -10.08
CA HIS A 43 -6.12 -6.55 -9.39
C HIS A 43 -4.72 -6.04 -9.02
N CYS A 44 -3.73 -6.92 -8.84
CA CYS A 44 -2.32 -6.53 -8.62
C CYS A 44 -1.66 -6.02 -9.90
N GLY A 45 -1.99 -6.61 -11.05
CA GLY A 45 -1.52 -6.18 -12.37
C GLY A 45 -2.37 -5.04 -13.00
N TYR A 46 -3.47 -4.64 -12.37
CA TYR A 46 -4.43 -3.71 -12.95
C TYR A 46 -3.84 -2.35 -13.35
N PRO A 47 -2.96 -1.72 -12.55
CA PRO A 47 -2.29 -0.48 -12.96
C PRO A 47 -1.42 -0.65 -14.21
N GLN A 48 -0.77 -1.81 -14.40
CA GLN A 48 0.06 -2.08 -15.58
C GLN A 48 -0.80 -2.32 -16.81
N ILE A 49 -1.91 -3.05 -16.67
CA ILE A 49 -2.89 -3.23 -17.75
C ILE A 49 -3.45 -1.87 -18.18
N GLN A 50 -3.81 -1.01 -17.21
CA GLN A 50 -4.25 0.36 -17.47
C GLN A 50 -3.17 1.17 -18.20
N GLN A 51 -1.91 1.09 -17.75
CA GLN A 51 -0.79 1.82 -18.35
C GLN A 51 -0.64 1.55 -19.84
N HIS A 52 -0.96 0.34 -20.29
CA HIS A 52 -0.90 -0.05 -21.70
C HIS A 52 -2.23 0.12 -22.45
N SER A 53 -3.30 0.48 -21.75
CA SER A 53 -4.62 0.66 -22.38
C SER A 53 -4.77 2.06 -22.96
N THR A 54 -5.43 2.11 -24.11
CA THR A 54 -5.95 3.33 -24.79
C THR A 54 -7.39 3.07 -25.21
N VAL A 55 -8.07 4.06 -25.78
CA VAL A 55 -9.42 3.86 -26.31
C VAL A 55 -9.41 2.89 -27.50
N GLU A 56 -8.34 2.93 -28.31
CA GLU A 56 -8.15 2.05 -29.48
C GLU A 56 -7.69 0.64 -29.08
N HIS A 57 -6.96 0.53 -27.97
CA HIS A 57 -6.42 -0.73 -27.44
C HIS A 57 -6.80 -0.87 -25.98
N ASP A 58 -8.07 -1.14 -25.71
CA ASP A 58 -8.60 -1.27 -24.35
C ASP A 58 -8.31 -2.65 -23.76
N TYR A 59 -7.07 -2.85 -23.27
CA TYR A 59 -6.66 -4.10 -22.64
C TYR A 59 -7.37 -4.38 -21.30
N LEU A 60 -7.94 -3.34 -20.65
CA LEU A 60 -8.78 -3.53 -19.47
C LEU A 60 -10.09 -4.27 -19.83
N SER A 61 -10.72 -3.89 -20.94
CA SER A 61 -11.98 -4.50 -21.38
C SER A 61 -11.79 -5.78 -22.18
N ASN A 62 -10.74 -5.86 -23.00
CA ASN A 62 -10.54 -6.92 -23.99
C ASN A 62 -9.51 -7.98 -23.56
N GLY A 63 -8.74 -7.70 -22.50
CA GLY A 63 -7.58 -8.49 -22.13
C GLY A 63 -6.37 -8.24 -23.04
N PHE A 64 -5.25 -8.89 -22.70
CA PHE A 64 -4.01 -8.85 -23.46
C PHE A 64 -3.30 -10.20 -23.33
N TRP A 65 -2.71 -10.69 -24.42
CA TRP A 65 -1.89 -11.89 -24.44
C TRP A 65 -0.72 -11.71 -25.43
N ALA A 66 0.50 -11.83 -24.93
CA ALA A 66 1.70 -11.94 -25.75
C ALA A 66 1.91 -13.39 -26.22
N TYR A 67 2.01 -13.61 -27.51
CA TYR A 67 2.25 -14.94 -28.09
C TYR A 67 3.72 -15.32 -28.14
N ASN A 68 4.60 -14.34 -27.95
CA ASN A 68 6.05 -14.52 -27.88
C ASN A 68 6.70 -13.42 -27.02
N GLN A 69 7.97 -13.61 -26.65
CA GLN A 69 8.68 -12.68 -25.75
C GLN A 69 8.86 -11.27 -26.32
N SER A 70 8.86 -11.08 -27.64
CA SER A 70 8.98 -9.75 -28.25
C SER A 70 7.70 -8.92 -28.14
N GLU A 71 6.57 -9.53 -27.85
CA GLU A 71 5.28 -8.87 -27.63
C GLU A 71 5.02 -8.53 -26.16
N GLU A 72 5.85 -9.05 -25.23
CA GLU A 72 5.72 -8.78 -23.81
C GLU A 72 5.97 -7.30 -23.50
N LEU A 73 5.03 -6.66 -22.78
CA LEU A 73 5.02 -5.21 -22.57
C LEU A 73 5.82 -4.81 -21.33
N PRO A 74 6.85 -3.96 -21.45
CA PRO A 74 7.65 -3.51 -20.31
C PRO A 74 6.87 -2.57 -19.40
N ASN A 75 7.05 -2.71 -18.08
CA ASN A 75 6.36 -1.90 -17.06
C ASN A 75 7.37 -1.07 -16.25
N PRO A 76 7.73 0.14 -16.69
CA PRO A 76 8.64 1.01 -15.95
C PRO A 76 8.15 1.28 -14.53
N GLY A 77 9.02 1.03 -13.53
CA GLY A 77 8.72 1.23 -12.12
C GLY A 77 8.04 0.04 -11.42
N LEU A 78 7.67 -1.02 -12.15
CA LEU A 78 7.27 -2.28 -11.55
C LEU A 78 8.51 -3.09 -11.14
N THR A 79 8.46 -3.70 -9.96
CA THR A 79 9.57 -4.51 -9.44
C THR A 79 9.10 -5.88 -9.01
N ALA A 80 10.00 -6.86 -9.12
CA ALA A 80 9.87 -8.17 -8.51
C ALA A 80 10.96 -8.32 -7.45
N LYS A 81 10.56 -8.39 -6.15
CA LYS A 81 11.50 -8.53 -5.04
C LYS A 81 11.58 -10.00 -4.62
N PHE A 82 12.75 -10.59 -4.72
CA PHE A 82 13.05 -11.93 -4.26
C PHE A 82 13.60 -11.88 -2.84
N PHE A 83 12.96 -12.59 -1.93
CA PHE A 83 13.36 -12.65 -0.54
C PHE A 83 14.58 -13.57 -0.37
N ILE A 84 15.68 -13.02 0.10
CA ILE A 84 16.95 -13.75 0.30
C ILE A 84 17.00 -14.34 1.72
N ARG A 85 16.89 -13.47 2.76
CA ARG A 85 16.97 -13.88 4.17
C ARG A 85 16.36 -12.86 5.12
N MET A 86 16.08 -13.31 6.32
CA MET A 86 15.62 -12.51 7.46
C MET A 86 16.53 -12.75 8.67
N GLU A 87 16.76 -11.70 9.46
CA GLU A 87 17.51 -11.76 10.71
C GLU A 87 16.79 -10.93 11.78
N ASP A 88 16.81 -11.41 13.04
CA ASP A 88 16.47 -10.56 14.17
C ASP A 88 17.64 -9.62 14.47
N VAL A 89 17.39 -8.32 14.40
CA VAL A 89 18.40 -7.27 14.64
C VAL A 89 18.00 -6.36 15.80
N THR A 90 17.08 -6.80 16.65
CA THR A 90 16.51 -6.02 17.75
C THR A 90 17.58 -5.41 18.65
N GLU A 91 18.51 -6.21 19.13
CA GLU A 91 19.60 -5.72 20.01
C GLU A 91 20.46 -4.67 19.31
N ARG A 92 20.75 -4.86 18.02
CA ARG A 92 21.54 -3.93 17.21
C ARG A 92 20.80 -2.61 16.98
N VAL A 93 19.51 -2.67 16.70
CA VAL A 93 18.66 -1.49 16.46
C VAL A 93 18.44 -0.71 17.74
N LEU A 94 18.22 -1.39 18.87
CA LEU A 94 18.00 -0.76 20.18
C LEU A 94 19.28 -0.40 20.93
N LYS A 95 20.45 -0.66 20.35
CA LYS A 95 21.72 -0.31 21.00
C LYS A 95 21.79 1.18 21.31
N GLY A 96 21.93 1.52 22.62
CA GLY A 96 21.96 2.90 23.12
C GLY A 96 20.59 3.48 23.45
N VAL A 97 19.49 2.75 23.27
CA VAL A 97 18.15 3.15 23.73
C VAL A 97 18.01 2.84 25.23
N THR A 98 17.42 3.77 25.98
CA THR A 98 17.08 3.60 27.41
C THR A 98 15.61 3.91 27.65
N ASN A 99 15.04 3.39 28.73
CA ASN A 99 13.63 3.60 29.10
C ASN A 99 13.32 5.04 29.56
N THR A 100 14.35 5.88 29.77
CA THR A 100 14.20 7.28 30.20
C THR A 100 14.20 8.26 29.03
N MET A 101 14.46 7.80 27.82
CA MET A 101 14.49 8.63 26.62
C MET A 101 13.09 9.02 26.18
N SER A 102 12.97 10.25 25.64
CA SER A 102 11.79 10.64 24.90
C SER A 102 11.64 9.82 23.61
N GLU A 103 10.40 9.68 23.10
CA GLU A 103 10.14 9.00 21.84
C GLU A 103 10.93 9.59 20.65
N ASN A 104 11.15 10.91 20.64
CA ASN A 104 11.95 11.57 19.60
C ASN A 104 13.43 11.15 19.65
N GLU A 105 14.02 11.05 20.84
CA GLU A 105 15.41 10.58 21.02
C GLU A 105 15.54 9.12 20.64
N ARG A 106 14.62 8.28 21.13
CA ARG A 106 14.54 6.86 20.78
C ARG A 106 14.44 6.67 19.26
N ALA A 107 13.53 7.39 18.60
CA ALA A 107 13.35 7.30 17.16
C ALA A 107 14.58 7.75 16.34
N LYS A 108 15.37 8.71 16.82
CA LYS A 108 16.64 9.12 16.20
C LYS A 108 17.67 7.99 16.25
N ILE A 109 17.85 7.36 17.42
CA ILE A 109 18.80 6.24 17.59
C ILE A 109 18.37 5.05 16.74
N VAL A 110 17.10 4.64 16.81
CA VAL A 110 16.54 3.53 16.02
C VAL A 110 16.77 3.76 14.53
N ARG A 111 16.49 4.97 14.02
CA ARG A 111 16.73 5.31 12.60
C ARG A 111 18.20 5.25 12.22
N ALA A 112 19.10 5.79 13.05
CA ALA A 112 20.53 5.78 12.79
C ALA A 112 21.11 4.36 12.76
N ASN A 113 20.75 3.52 13.75
CA ASN A 113 21.20 2.14 13.84
C ASN A 113 20.62 1.30 12.68
N SER A 114 19.34 1.45 12.36
CA SER A 114 18.71 0.77 11.22
C SER A 114 19.39 1.12 9.90
N LYS A 115 19.71 2.41 9.68
CA LYS A 115 20.43 2.87 8.49
C LYS A 115 21.80 2.20 8.37
N LYS A 116 22.56 2.17 9.46
CA LYS A 116 23.89 1.52 9.48
C LYS A 116 23.81 0.02 9.15
N ILE A 117 22.84 -0.69 9.73
CA ILE A 117 22.62 -2.12 9.45
C ILE A 117 22.32 -2.36 7.96
N LYS A 118 21.49 -1.52 7.36
CA LYS A 118 21.16 -1.59 5.93
C LYS A 118 22.41 -1.36 5.06
N GLU A 119 23.16 -0.29 5.31
CA GLU A 119 24.38 0.05 4.57
C GLU A 119 25.44 -1.06 4.63
N GLU A 120 25.56 -1.75 5.78
CA GLU A 120 26.48 -2.90 5.93
C GLU A 120 26.10 -4.06 5.00
N VAL A 121 24.82 -4.33 4.82
CA VAL A 121 24.30 -5.43 3.98
C VAL A 121 24.36 -5.10 2.49
N GLU A 122 24.07 -3.86 2.15
CA GLU A 122 24.01 -3.39 0.75
C GLU A 122 25.39 -3.17 0.15
N LYS A 123 26.40 -2.93 1.00
CA LYS A 123 27.76 -2.61 0.55
C LYS A 123 28.38 -3.74 -0.26
N GLY A 124 28.68 -3.46 -1.54
CA GLY A 124 29.34 -4.41 -2.45
C GLY A 124 28.44 -5.57 -2.91
N THR A 125 27.14 -5.46 -2.72
CA THR A 125 26.15 -6.46 -3.15
C THR A 125 25.12 -5.86 -4.09
N THR A 126 24.29 -6.70 -4.74
CA THR A 126 23.09 -6.30 -5.49
C THR A 126 21.84 -6.28 -4.60
N TYR A 127 21.99 -6.49 -3.30
CA TYR A 127 20.90 -6.62 -2.37
C TYR A 127 20.36 -5.27 -1.91
N THR A 128 19.11 -5.26 -1.55
CA THR A 128 18.44 -4.17 -0.84
C THR A 128 17.98 -4.67 0.53
N ALA A 129 18.22 -3.86 1.55
CA ALA A 129 17.90 -4.21 2.93
C ALA A 129 16.79 -3.32 3.50
N GLU A 130 15.85 -3.93 4.22
CA GLU A 130 14.77 -3.25 4.93
C GLU A 130 14.79 -3.68 6.39
N VAL A 131 14.77 -2.73 7.34
CA VAL A 131 14.57 -3.02 8.76
C VAL A 131 13.13 -2.70 9.10
N SER A 132 12.36 -3.73 9.42
CA SER A 132 10.94 -3.63 9.75
C SER A 132 10.72 -3.76 11.25
N THR A 133 9.80 -2.92 11.75
CA THR A 133 9.35 -2.93 13.13
C THR A 133 8.26 -3.97 13.31
N MET A 134 8.42 -4.85 14.28
CA MET A 134 7.44 -5.86 14.68
C MET A 134 6.94 -5.58 16.10
N PHE A 135 5.70 -6.00 16.41
CA PHE A 135 5.10 -5.88 17.74
C PHE A 135 5.23 -4.48 18.36
N ASN A 136 4.90 -3.44 17.56
CA ASN A 136 4.95 -2.02 17.97
C ASN A 136 6.32 -1.55 18.50
N GLY A 137 7.42 -2.09 17.95
CA GLY A 137 8.78 -1.69 18.32
C GLY A 137 9.44 -2.53 19.41
N ASN A 138 8.84 -3.66 19.75
CA ASN A 138 9.46 -4.64 20.66
C ASN A 138 10.42 -5.59 19.94
N GLN A 139 10.32 -5.70 18.62
CA GLN A 139 11.23 -6.49 17.79
C GLN A 139 11.53 -5.77 16.48
N TYR A 140 12.74 -5.95 15.96
CA TYR A 140 13.19 -5.42 14.68
C TYR A 140 13.79 -6.54 13.84
N CYS A 141 13.24 -6.72 12.64
CA CYS A 141 13.74 -7.72 11.71
C CYS A 141 14.35 -7.05 10.48
N LEU A 142 15.54 -7.51 10.11
CA LEU A 142 16.18 -7.18 8.85
C LEU A 142 15.69 -8.14 7.79
N PHE A 143 15.16 -7.60 6.69
CA PHE A 143 14.80 -8.33 5.48
C PHE A 143 15.76 -7.97 4.37
N VAL A 144 16.30 -8.95 3.68
CA VAL A 144 17.22 -8.77 2.57
C VAL A 144 16.57 -9.30 1.30
N TYR A 145 16.58 -8.47 0.26
CA TYR A 145 15.96 -8.75 -1.04
C TYR A 145 16.94 -8.57 -2.19
N GLU A 146 16.71 -9.30 -3.29
CA GLU A 146 17.21 -8.97 -4.60
C GLU A 146 16.06 -8.45 -5.45
N ILE A 147 16.22 -7.26 -6.09
CA ILE A 147 15.13 -6.55 -6.74
C ILE A 147 15.40 -6.46 -8.25
N TYR A 148 14.49 -7.03 -9.05
CA TYR A 148 14.50 -6.95 -10.50
C TYR A 148 13.53 -5.86 -10.97
N GLU A 149 14.00 -4.99 -11.87
CA GLU A 149 13.25 -3.83 -12.38
C GLU A 149 12.69 -4.03 -13.80
N ASP A 150 13.12 -5.07 -14.54
CA ASP A 150 12.55 -5.42 -15.83
C ASP A 150 11.50 -6.52 -15.66
N VAL A 151 10.26 -6.09 -15.45
CA VAL A 151 9.09 -6.96 -15.31
C VAL A 151 8.11 -6.62 -16.40
N ARG A 152 7.77 -7.60 -17.25
CA ARG A 152 6.93 -7.39 -18.44
C ARG A 152 5.57 -8.09 -18.29
N LEU A 153 4.52 -7.44 -18.80
CA LEU A 153 3.18 -8.01 -18.89
C LEU A 153 3.16 -9.05 -20.02
N VAL A 154 2.80 -10.27 -19.70
CA VAL A 154 2.65 -11.41 -20.61
C VAL A 154 1.20 -11.62 -20.97
N GLY A 155 0.31 -11.48 -19.99
CA GLY A 155 -1.09 -11.64 -20.25
C GLY A 155 -2.00 -11.27 -19.08
N ALA A 156 -3.21 -10.88 -19.42
CA ALA A 156 -4.29 -10.67 -18.47
C ALA A 156 -5.63 -10.92 -19.15
N PRO A 157 -6.58 -11.58 -18.49
CA PRO A 157 -7.92 -11.72 -19.00
C PRO A 157 -8.64 -10.36 -19.06
N PRO A 158 -9.71 -10.23 -19.85
CA PRO A 158 -10.57 -9.06 -19.81
C PRO A 158 -11.17 -8.85 -18.41
N SER A 159 -11.51 -7.61 -18.05
CA SER A 159 -12.13 -7.29 -16.76
C SER A 159 -13.41 -8.07 -16.48
N SER A 160 -14.14 -8.50 -17.51
CA SER A 160 -15.30 -9.38 -17.39
C SER A 160 -14.99 -10.75 -16.78
N ILE A 161 -13.72 -11.17 -16.77
CA ILE A 161 -13.20 -12.36 -16.09
C ILE A 161 -12.39 -11.92 -14.86
N GLY A 162 -11.36 -11.07 -15.05
CA GLY A 162 -10.42 -10.66 -14.00
C GLY A 162 -11.04 -9.85 -12.86
N LYS A 163 -12.20 -9.23 -13.10
CA LYS A 163 -13.02 -8.50 -12.12
C LYS A 163 -14.49 -8.94 -12.18
N PHE A 164 -14.75 -10.20 -12.49
CA PHE A 164 -16.12 -10.72 -12.51
C PHE A 164 -16.81 -10.46 -11.16
N GLY A 165 -18.07 -9.96 -11.20
CA GLY A 165 -18.80 -9.52 -10.02
C GLY A 165 -18.40 -8.13 -9.51
N ALA A 166 -17.34 -7.52 -10.04
CA ALA A 166 -16.87 -6.17 -9.72
C ALA A 166 -16.91 -5.84 -8.22
N ASP A 167 -17.39 -4.64 -7.83
CA ASP A 167 -17.51 -4.24 -6.44
C ASP A 167 -18.58 -5.02 -5.67
N THR A 168 -19.59 -5.61 -6.37
CA THR A 168 -20.66 -6.38 -5.74
C THR A 168 -20.14 -7.64 -5.08
N ASP A 169 -19.26 -8.39 -5.74
CA ASP A 169 -18.71 -9.64 -5.23
C ASP A 169 -17.42 -9.45 -4.41
N ASN A 170 -16.81 -8.25 -4.47
CA ASN A 170 -15.60 -7.98 -3.71
C ASN A 170 -15.88 -8.08 -2.19
N TRP A 171 -15.01 -8.77 -1.45
CA TRP A 171 -15.16 -9.10 -0.02
C TRP A 171 -16.40 -9.95 0.31
N MET A 172 -16.91 -10.69 -0.69
CA MET A 172 -18.07 -11.57 -0.54
C MET A 172 -17.70 -13.03 -0.82
N TRP A 173 -18.49 -13.93 -0.25
CA TRP A 173 -18.43 -15.37 -0.51
C TRP A 173 -19.82 -15.90 -0.90
N PRO A 174 -19.96 -16.79 -1.89
CA PRO A 174 -18.91 -17.29 -2.80
C PRO A 174 -18.47 -16.23 -3.82
N ARG A 175 -17.28 -16.41 -4.39
CA ARG A 175 -16.71 -15.50 -5.39
C ARG A 175 -16.25 -16.29 -6.63
N HIS A 176 -16.63 -15.81 -7.82
CA HIS A 176 -16.36 -16.46 -9.10
C HIS A 176 -15.41 -15.67 -10.01
N THR A 177 -14.68 -14.71 -9.46
CA THR A 177 -13.72 -13.89 -10.19
C THR A 177 -12.52 -14.72 -10.64
N GLY A 178 -12.16 -14.65 -11.93
CA GLY A 178 -10.89 -15.17 -12.44
C GLY A 178 -9.77 -14.15 -12.24
N ASP A 179 -9.43 -13.86 -10.96
CA ASP A 179 -8.52 -12.78 -10.55
C ASP A 179 -7.06 -13.19 -10.72
N PHE A 180 -6.60 -13.26 -11.98
CA PHE A 180 -5.19 -13.56 -12.29
C PHE A 180 -4.63 -12.65 -13.38
N SER A 181 -3.31 -12.48 -13.37
CA SER A 181 -2.52 -11.88 -14.45
C SER A 181 -1.15 -12.52 -14.51
N VAL A 182 -0.51 -12.43 -15.67
CA VAL A 182 0.74 -13.11 -15.98
C VAL A 182 1.80 -12.10 -16.34
N PHE A 183 2.95 -12.18 -15.70
CA PHE A 183 4.12 -11.34 -15.96
C PHE A 183 5.36 -12.20 -16.15
N ARG A 184 6.49 -11.59 -16.53
CA ARG A 184 7.79 -12.24 -16.60
C ARG A 184 8.87 -11.32 -16.07
N VAL A 185 9.77 -11.88 -15.26
CA VAL A 185 10.98 -11.21 -14.79
C VAL A 185 12.10 -11.41 -15.83
N TYR A 186 12.79 -10.34 -16.15
CA TYR A 186 13.98 -10.33 -16.97
C TYR A 186 15.20 -9.91 -16.15
N SER A 187 16.37 -10.41 -16.55
CA SER A 187 17.67 -10.09 -15.98
C SER A 187 18.68 -9.74 -17.10
N ASP A 188 19.86 -9.26 -16.72
CA ASP A 188 20.96 -9.23 -17.66
C ASP A 188 21.38 -10.66 -18.08
N LYS A 189 22.30 -10.78 -19.03
CA LYS A 189 22.78 -12.08 -19.54
C LYS A 189 23.50 -12.93 -18.49
N ASN A 190 23.87 -12.33 -17.35
CA ASN A 190 24.52 -13.00 -16.23
C ASN A 190 23.54 -13.35 -15.10
N GLY A 191 22.23 -13.13 -15.29
CA GLY A 191 21.19 -13.38 -14.30
C GLY A 191 21.07 -12.30 -13.20
N LYS A 192 21.75 -11.14 -13.36
CA LYS A 192 21.71 -10.06 -12.38
C LYS A 192 20.57 -9.07 -12.64
N PRO A 193 20.07 -8.40 -11.57
CA PRO A 193 19.11 -7.32 -11.71
C PRO A 193 19.59 -6.25 -12.70
N ALA A 194 18.69 -5.85 -13.59
CA ALA A 194 18.94 -4.81 -14.58
C ALA A 194 17.67 -3.99 -14.84
N LYS A 195 17.86 -2.74 -15.27
CA LYS A 195 16.77 -1.94 -15.84
C LYS A 195 16.36 -2.52 -17.19
N TYR A 196 15.16 -2.16 -17.64
CA TYR A 196 14.67 -2.60 -18.93
C TYR A 196 15.71 -2.38 -20.05
N SER A 197 15.97 -3.43 -20.79
CA SER A 197 16.75 -3.43 -22.03
C SER A 197 16.20 -4.50 -22.98
N LYS A 198 16.27 -4.23 -24.29
CA LYS A 198 15.95 -5.25 -25.32
C LYS A 198 16.88 -6.46 -25.27
N ASP A 199 18.08 -6.29 -24.71
CA ASP A 199 19.08 -7.34 -24.58
C ASP A 199 18.93 -8.22 -23.35
N ASN A 200 18.03 -7.85 -22.44
CA ASN A 200 17.74 -8.65 -21.26
C ASN A 200 17.08 -9.97 -21.66
N VAL A 201 17.34 -11.00 -20.86
CA VAL A 201 16.84 -12.35 -21.05
C VAL A 201 15.89 -12.75 -19.91
N PRO A 202 14.95 -13.67 -20.13
CA PRO A 202 14.13 -14.21 -19.04
C PRO A 202 14.99 -14.70 -17.89
N LEU A 203 14.61 -14.33 -16.66
CA LEU A 203 15.31 -14.75 -15.45
C LEU A 203 15.21 -16.27 -15.28
N LYS A 204 16.36 -16.92 -15.02
CA LYS A 204 16.39 -18.30 -14.53
C LYS A 204 16.32 -18.27 -12.99
N PRO A 205 15.16 -18.56 -12.38
CA PRO A 205 15.00 -18.45 -10.94
C PRO A 205 15.70 -19.61 -10.22
N LYS A 206 16.03 -19.43 -8.93
CA LYS A 206 16.54 -20.52 -8.07
C LYS A 206 15.53 -21.63 -7.87
N HIS A 207 14.25 -21.27 -7.84
CA HIS A 207 13.13 -22.20 -7.67
C HIS A 207 11.88 -21.65 -8.37
N PHE A 208 11.00 -22.56 -8.79
CA PHE A 208 9.67 -22.22 -9.31
C PHE A 208 8.65 -23.30 -8.88
N LEU A 209 7.39 -22.93 -8.86
CA LEU A 209 6.28 -23.84 -8.53
C LEU A 209 5.65 -24.36 -9.81
N PRO A 210 5.76 -25.66 -10.12
CA PRO A 210 5.07 -26.21 -11.26
C PRO A 210 3.55 -26.24 -11.02
N ILE A 211 2.77 -25.83 -12.03
CA ILE A 211 1.31 -25.82 -11.97
C ILE A 211 0.78 -27.26 -12.01
N SER A 212 0.05 -27.67 -10.96
CA SER A 212 -0.59 -28.99 -10.92
C SER A 212 -1.97 -28.95 -11.59
N LEU A 213 -2.17 -29.80 -12.57
CA LEU A 213 -3.48 -30.03 -13.21
C LEU A 213 -4.34 -31.08 -12.52
N LYS A 214 -3.83 -31.70 -11.43
CA LYS A 214 -4.57 -32.73 -10.68
C LYS A 214 -5.70 -32.17 -9.82
N GLY A 215 -5.68 -30.87 -9.57
CA GLY A 215 -6.59 -30.20 -8.64
C GLY A 215 -6.34 -30.61 -7.19
N VAL A 216 -7.31 -30.33 -6.32
CA VAL A 216 -7.31 -30.68 -4.90
C VAL A 216 -8.60 -31.42 -4.56
N LYS A 217 -8.56 -32.28 -3.55
CA LYS A 217 -9.71 -33.01 -3.02
C LYS A 217 -9.99 -32.58 -1.59
N GLU A 218 -11.17 -32.89 -1.10
CA GLU A 218 -11.51 -32.71 0.31
C GLU A 218 -10.49 -33.43 1.21
N ASN A 219 -10.05 -32.74 2.27
CA ASN A 219 -9.01 -33.15 3.21
C ASN A 219 -7.56 -33.16 2.64
N ASP A 220 -7.32 -32.69 1.43
CA ASP A 220 -5.96 -32.46 0.97
C ASP A 220 -5.32 -31.31 1.74
N PHE A 221 -4.02 -31.44 2.04
CA PHE A 221 -3.26 -30.33 2.63
C PHE A 221 -3.01 -29.23 1.59
N VAL A 222 -3.41 -28.01 1.92
CA VAL A 222 -3.14 -26.81 1.14
C VAL A 222 -2.45 -25.75 2.02
N MET A 223 -1.62 -24.91 1.42
CA MET A 223 -0.88 -23.85 2.11
C MET A 223 -0.86 -22.59 1.24
N ILE A 224 -1.01 -21.42 1.89
CA ILE A 224 -0.80 -20.12 1.27
C ILE A 224 0.51 -19.57 1.79
N MET A 225 1.33 -19.04 0.88
CA MET A 225 2.61 -18.37 1.20
C MET A 225 2.68 -17.06 0.44
N GLY A 226 3.09 -15.97 1.12
CA GLY A 226 3.17 -14.67 0.46
C GLY A 226 3.33 -13.49 1.42
N TYR A 227 3.02 -12.30 0.90
CA TYR A 227 3.15 -11.00 1.58
C TYR A 227 1.76 -10.44 1.88
N PRO A 228 1.16 -10.81 3.01
CA PRO A 228 -0.16 -10.32 3.40
C PRO A 228 -0.12 -8.84 3.76
N GLY A 229 -1.28 -8.19 3.74
CA GLY A 229 -1.46 -6.86 4.32
C GLY A 229 -1.32 -6.87 5.85
N THR A 230 -1.82 -5.83 6.49
CA THR A 230 -1.77 -5.69 7.95
C THR A 230 -3.05 -6.19 8.61
N THR A 231 -2.92 -6.68 9.84
CA THR A 231 -4.05 -7.00 10.72
C THR A 231 -3.78 -6.39 12.09
N ASP A 232 -4.80 -5.77 12.69
CA ASP A 232 -4.73 -5.16 14.01
C ASP A 232 -5.24 -6.12 15.09
N ARG A 233 -4.64 -7.30 15.14
CA ARG A 233 -5.06 -8.42 16.01
C ARG A 233 -5.02 -8.09 17.50
N PHE A 234 -4.12 -7.23 17.90
CA PHE A 234 -3.85 -6.91 19.30
C PHE A 234 -4.44 -5.59 19.79
N LEU A 235 -5.41 -5.01 19.05
CA LEU A 235 -6.14 -3.85 19.55
C LEU A 235 -6.87 -4.18 20.86
N THR A 236 -6.91 -3.19 21.75
CA THR A 236 -7.80 -3.19 22.92
C THR A 236 -9.25 -2.92 22.51
N SER A 237 -10.19 -3.07 23.45
CA SER A 237 -11.58 -2.69 23.24
C SER A 237 -11.71 -1.22 22.82
N PHE A 238 -10.87 -0.33 23.34
CA PHE A 238 -10.82 1.10 22.99
C PHE A 238 -10.43 1.31 21.53
N GLY A 239 -9.43 0.56 21.04
CA GLY A 239 -9.01 0.60 19.63
C GLY A 239 -10.06 0.01 18.68
N VAL A 240 -10.76 -1.04 19.08
CA VAL A 240 -11.91 -1.58 18.33
C VAL A 240 -13.05 -0.57 18.25
N GLU A 241 -13.37 0.11 19.35
CA GLU A 241 -14.36 1.19 19.39
C GLU A 241 -13.99 2.34 18.46
N GLN A 242 -12.73 2.82 18.52
CA GLN A 242 -12.25 3.87 17.61
C GLN A 242 -12.33 3.44 16.14
N ALA A 243 -12.03 2.17 15.82
CA ALA A 243 -12.18 1.65 14.47
C ALA A 243 -13.65 1.66 13.99
N ILE A 244 -14.59 1.23 14.85
CA ILE A 244 -16.02 1.15 14.53
C ILE A 244 -16.66 2.53 14.40
N ASP A 245 -16.32 3.46 15.31
CA ASP A 245 -17.09 4.70 15.47
C ASP A 245 -16.41 5.91 14.80
N ILE A 246 -15.10 5.88 14.58
CA ILE A 246 -14.33 7.00 14.03
C ILE A 246 -13.67 6.62 12.72
N TYR A 247 -12.73 5.67 12.71
CA TYR A 247 -11.87 5.41 11.58
C TYR A 247 -12.62 4.89 10.35
N ASN A 248 -13.32 3.77 10.48
CA ASN A 248 -14.00 3.14 9.36
C ASN A 248 -15.09 4.03 8.74
N PRO A 249 -16.00 4.66 9.53
CA PRO A 249 -17.01 5.56 8.99
C PRO A 249 -16.41 6.77 8.25
N SER A 250 -15.30 7.32 8.78
CA SER A 250 -14.61 8.45 8.15
C SER A 250 -14.01 8.09 6.81
N VAL A 251 -13.34 6.91 6.71
CA VAL A 251 -12.82 6.40 5.44
C VAL A 251 -13.95 6.18 4.43
N VAL A 252 -15.06 5.56 4.86
CA VAL A 252 -16.23 5.32 4.00
C VAL A 252 -16.81 6.63 3.50
N THR A 253 -16.97 7.63 4.35
CA THR A 253 -17.50 8.95 4.00
C THR A 253 -16.62 9.65 2.97
N ALA A 254 -15.32 9.76 3.24
CA ALA A 254 -14.37 10.40 2.33
C ALA A 254 -14.33 9.71 0.96
N ARG A 255 -14.25 8.38 0.96
CA ARG A 255 -14.18 7.60 -0.28
C ARG A 255 -15.49 7.62 -1.05
N THR A 256 -16.65 7.69 -0.38
CA THR A 256 -17.95 7.84 -1.06
C THR A 256 -17.98 9.12 -1.90
N ALA A 257 -17.55 10.25 -1.33
CA ALA A 257 -17.53 11.52 -2.06
C ALA A 257 -16.64 11.43 -3.31
N LEU A 258 -15.42 10.91 -3.18
CA LEU A 258 -14.49 10.79 -4.31
C LEU A 258 -14.96 9.77 -5.36
N ARG A 259 -15.49 8.61 -4.93
CA ARG A 259 -16.01 7.58 -5.85
C ARG A 259 -17.17 8.10 -6.69
N ASN A 260 -18.09 8.85 -6.08
CA ASN A 260 -19.25 9.40 -6.80
C ASN A 260 -18.80 10.31 -7.94
N VAL A 261 -17.81 11.17 -7.73
CA VAL A 261 -17.22 12.03 -8.76
C VAL A 261 -16.62 11.19 -9.89
N MET A 262 -15.71 10.26 -9.56
CA MET A 262 -15.04 9.43 -10.56
C MET A 262 -16.05 8.58 -11.35
N GLN A 263 -16.99 7.94 -10.66
CA GLN A 263 -17.99 7.10 -11.31
C GLN A 263 -18.85 7.88 -12.31
N ALA A 264 -19.29 9.08 -11.95
CA ALA A 264 -20.08 9.92 -12.82
C ALA A 264 -19.33 10.27 -14.12
N ASP A 265 -18.05 10.67 -14.00
CA ASP A 265 -17.24 11.05 -15.16
C ASP A 265 -16.80 9.83 -16.01
N MET A 266 -16.47 8.72 -15.37
CA MET A 266 -16.10 7.46 -16.02
C MET A 266 -17.25 6.87 -16.85
N LEU A 267 -18.50 7.10 -16.46
CA LEU A 267 -19.68 6.66 -17.21
C LEU A 267 -19.94 7.53 -18.46
N GLN A 268 -19.47 8.78 -18.47
CA GLN A 268 -19.69 9.70 -19.57
C GLN A 268 -18.64 9.56 -20.67
N GLU A 269 -17.38 9.22 -20.32
CA GLU A 269 -16.28 9.25 -21.27
C GLU A 269 -15.38 8.01 -21.15
N PRO A 270 -15.23 7.20 -22.23
CA PRO A 270 -14.37 6.01 -22.25
C PRO A 270 -12.91 6.29 -21.87
N ARG A 271 -12.38 7.44 -22.28
CA ARG A 271 -11.02 7.87 -21.94
C ARG A 271 -10.87 8.07 -20.44
N VAL A 272 -11.79 8.78 -19.79
CA VAL A 272 -11.79 9.00 -18.33
C VAL A 272 -11.95 7.67 -17.60
N ARG A 273 -12.78 6.75 -18.12
CA ARG A 273 -12.91 5.39 -17.57
C ARG A 273 -11.57 4.66 -17.52
N ILE A 274 -10.77 4.73 -18.56
CA ILE A 274 -9.44 4.10 -18.59
C ILE A 274 -8.50 4.84 -17.62
N GLN A 275 -8.44 6.17 -17.67
CA GLN A 275 -7.53 6.98 -16.85
C GLN A 275 -7.73 6.77 -15.33
N TYR A 276 -8.97 6.59 -14.89
CA TYR A 276 -9.30 6.47 -13.46
C TYR A 276 -9.53 5.02 -12.99
N ALA A 277 -9.42 4.03 -13.87
CA ALA A 277 -9.77 2.63 -13.57
C ALA A 277 -9.05 2.08 -12.32
N ALA A 278 -7.73 2.23 -12.21
CA ALA A 278 -6.95 1.73 -11.07
C ALA A 278 -7.20 2.54 -9.79
N LYS A 279 -7.30 3.88 -9.90
CA LYS A 279 -7.61 4.76 -8.76
C LYS A 279 -9.00 4.46 -8.20
N PHE A 280 -10.00 4.33 -9.05
CA PHE A 280 -11.36 3.96 -8.66
C PHE A 280 -11.43 2.57 -8.02
N ALA A 281 -10.75 1.57 -8.62
CA ALA A 281 -10.70 0.22 -8.08
C ALA A 281 -10.09 0.18 -6.68
N SER A 282 -8.98 0.90 -6.46
CA SER A 282 -8.33 0.99 -5.16
C SER A 282 -9.20 1.69 -4.12
N LEU A 283 -9.87 2.78 -4.47
CA LEU A 283 -10.78 3.46 -3.56
C LEU A 283 -11.99 2.59 -3.21
N SER A 284 -12.60 1.92 -4.20
CA SER A 284 -13.75 1.03 -4.02
C SER A 284 -13.43 -0.18 -3.15
N ASN A 285 -12.25 -0.78 -3.33
CA ASN A 285 -11.82 -1.94 -2.55
C ASN A 285 -11.85 -1.66 -1.04
N TYR A 286 -11.20 -0.60 -0.59
CA TYR A 286 -11.16 -0.26 0.83
C TYR A 286 -12.45 0.38 1.33
N TRP A 287 -13.19 1.10 0.48
CA TRP A 287 -14.52 1.59 0.80
C TRP A 287 -15.46 0.46 1.23
N LYS A 288 -15.49 -0.62 0.45
CA LYS A 288 -16.31 -1.80 0.78
C LYS A 288 -15.74 -2.60 1.95
N PHE A 289 -14.40 -2.72 2.04
CA PHE A 289 -13.73 -3.38 3.15
C PHE A 289 -14.13 -2.77 4.50
N TYR A 290 -14.05 -1.45 4.66
CA TYR A 290 -14.35 -0.80 5.94
C TYR A 290 -15.83 -0.83 6.30
N GLN A 291 -16.74 -0.84 5.32
CA GLN A 291 -18.17 -1.12 5.57
C GLN A 291 -18.37 -2.53 6.13
N GLY A 292 -17.79 -3.53 5.46
CA GLY A 292 -17.86 -4.92 5.88
C GLY A 292 -17.19 -5.16 7.23
N GLN A 293 -16.01 -4.59 7.46
CA GLN A 293 -15.29 -4.70 8.73
C GLN A 293 -16.13 -4.15 9.89
N THR A 294 -16.72 -2.96 9.73
CA THR A 294 -17.60 -2.37 10.76
C THR A 294 -18.77 -3.29 11.08
N THR A 295 -19.42 -3.84 10.06
CA THR A 295 -20.53 -4.78 10.22
C THR A 295 -20.08 -6.05 10.95
N CYS A 296 -18.95 -6.63 10.54
CA CYS A 296 -18.41 -7.84 11.17
C CYS A 296 -18.00 -7.60 12.63
N LEU A 297 -17.31 -6.49 12.94
CA LEU A 297 -16.89 -6.15 14.30
C LEU A 297 -18.08 -5.99 15.24
N LYS A 298 -19.18 -5.39 14.75
CA LYS A 298 -20.44 -5.24 15.52
C LYS A 298 -21.16 -6.58 15.68
N ASN A 299 -21.35 -7.33 14.60
CA ASN A 299 -22.11 -8.58 14.62
C ASN A 299 -21.43 -9.68 15.46
N LEU A 300 -20.09 -9.71 15.47
CA LEU A 300 -19.31 -10.65 16.26
C LEU A 300 -19.01 -10.15 17.68
N ASP A 301 -19.50 -8.98 18.04
CA ASP A 301 -19.27 -8.32 19.34
C ASP A 301 -17.80 -8.38 19.78
N VAL A 302 -16.92 -8.00 18.85
CA VAL A 302 -15.46 -8.05 19.09
C VAL A 302 -15.04 -7.14 20.23
N LYS A 303 -15.73 -5.99 20.42
CA LYS A 303 -15.47 -5.06 21.53
C LYS A 303 -15.63 -5.76 22.88
N SER A 304 -16.76 -6.43 23.11
CA SER A 304 -17.01 -7.15 24.38
C SER A 304 -16.02 -8.30 24.59
N THR A 305 -15.69 -9.05 23.54
CA THR A 305 -14.65 -10.09 23.60
C THR A 305 -13.30 -9.53 24.07
N LYS A 306 -12.92 -8.34 23.60
CA LYS A 306 -11.69 -7.66 24.06
C LYS A 306 -11.81 -7.17 25.50
N GLN A 307 -12.96 -6.61 25.90
CA GLN A 307 -13.22 -6.20 27.28
C GLN A 307 -13.13 -7.38 28.26
N GLU A 308 -13.62 -8.56 27.91
CA GLU A 308 -13.48 -9.76 28.74
C GLU A 308 -12.01 -10.14 28.93
N LEU A 309 -11.19 -10.04 27.87
CA LEU A 309 -9.74 -10.27 27.96
C LEU A 309 -9.07 -9.24 28.88
N GLU A 310 -9.42 -7.96 28.75
CA GLU A 310 -8.92 -6.86 29.56
C GLU A 310 -9.32 -7.03 31.04
N ASN A 311 -10.55 -7.44 31.31
CA ASN A 311 -11.01 -7.74 32.67
C ASN A 311 -10.23 -8.90 33.29
N ARG A 312 -9.94 -9.97 32.55
CA ARG A 312 -9.11 -11.08 33.02
C ARG A 312 -7.67 -10.62 33.28
N PHE A 313 -7.13 -9.76 32.44
CA PHE A 313 -5.81 -9.16 32.62
C PHE A 313 -5.77 -8.28 33.88
N ALA A 314 -6.76 -7.43 34.11
CA ALA A 314 -6.87 -6.61 35.30
C ALA A 314 -6.94 -7.46 36.59
N GLN A 315 -7.76 -8.52 36.57
CA GLN A 315 -7.84 -9.46 37.71
C GLN A 315 -6.52 -10.21 37.96
N TRP A 316 -5.75 -10.51 36.90
CA TRP A 316 -4.43 -11.15 37.05
C TRP A 316 -3.40 -10.16 37.63
N ILE A 317 -3.48 -8.89 37.26
CA ILE A 317 -2.63 -7.82 37.82
C ILE A 317 -2.90 -7.66 39.32
N GLU A 318 -4.15 -7.55 39.75
CA GLU A 318 -4.53 -7.30 41.13
C GLU A 318 -4.10 -8.41 42.12
N LYS A 319 -3.82 -9.61 41.65
CA LYS A 319 -3.37 -10.75 42.48
C LYS A 319 -1.91 -10.69 42.89
N ASP A 320 -1.10 -9.74 42.42
CA ASP A 320 0.31 -9.68 42.67
C ASP A 320 0.83 -8.24 42.67
N ALA A 321 1.47 -7.82 43.75
CA ALA A 321 1.96 -6.46 43.93
C ALA A 321 3.01 -6.05 42.89
N LYS A 322 3.86 -6.98 42.42
CA LYS A 322 4.86 -6.70 41.37
C LYS A 322 4.17 -6.46 40.03
N ARG A 323 3.18 -7.30 39.68
CA ARG A 323 2.37 -7.12 38.45
C ARG A 323 1.62 -5.79 38.50
N LYS A 324 1.07 -5.43 39.66
CA LYS A 324 0.37 -4.14 39.82
C LYS A 324 1.31 -2.96 39.61
N ALA A 325 2.53 -3.04 40.16
CA ALA A 325 3.54 -2.01 39.95
C ALA A 325 4.02 -1.90 38.48
N GLU A 326 4.06 -3.02 37.75
CA GLU A 326 4.56 -3.08 36.37
C GLU A 326 3.47 -2.79 35.33
N TYR A 327 2.26 -3.31 35.51
CA TYR A 327 1.20 -3.29 34.50
C TYR A 327 -0.07 -2.53 34.90
N GLY A 328 -0.16 -2.04 36.15
CA GLY A 328 -1.40 -1.42 36.66
C GLY A 328 -1.94 -0.28 35.85
N GLU A 329 -1.05 0.53 35.29
CA GLU A 329 -1.40 1.72 34.51
C GLU A 329 -1.61 1.46 33.00
N VAL A 330 -1.40 0.21 32.51
CA VAL A 330 -1.44 -0.06 31.06
C VAL A 330 -2.82 0.21 30.46
N LEU A 331 -3.87 -0.36 31.03
CA LEU A 331 -5.25 -0.16 30.50
C LEU A 331 -5.78 1.26 30.74
N PRO A 332 -5.61 1.90 31.90
CA PRO A 332 -5.94 3.30 32.11
C PRO A 332 -5.27 4.23 31.10
N ASN A 333 -3.95 4.12 30.92
CA ASN A 333 -3.19 4.96 30.00
C ASN A 333 -3.61 4.74 28.54
N LEU A 334 -3.87 3.50 28.12
CA LEU A 334 -4.39 3.21 26.77
C LEU A 334 -5.78 3.86 26.57
N LYS A 335 -6.69 3.75 27.54
CA LYS A 335 -8.00 4.38 27.46
C LYS A 335 -7.89 5.90 27.29
N GLU A 336 -7.09 6.54 28.13
CA GLU A 336 -6.83 7.99 28.06
C GLU A 336 -6.24 8.39 26.71
N ALA A 337 -5.23 7.64 26.20
CA ALA A 337 -4.63 7.90 24.91
C ALA A 337 -5.61 7.83 23.74
N TYR A 338 -6.47 6.80 23.70
CA TYR A 338 -7.51 6.69 22.68
C TYR A 338 -8.53 7.82 22.75
N GLN A 339 -8.92 8.24 23.94
CA GLN A 339 -9.84 9.38 24.14
C GLN A 339 -9.20 10.69 23.69
N ALA A 340 -7.95 10.95 24.07
CA ALA A 340 -7.23 12.17 23.73
C ALA A 340 -6.92 12.29 22.23
N THR A 341 -6.81 11.17 21.53
CA THR A 341 -6.42 11.16 20.09
C THR A 341 -7.62 11.12 19.13
N GLY A 342 -8.85 11.00 19.60
CA GLY A 342 -10.02 10.80 18.73
C GLY A 342 -10.23 11.89 17.69
N GLU A 343 -10.11 13.17 18.06
CA GLU A 343 -10.24 14.30 17.12
C GLU A 343 -9.07 14.39 16.14
N TYR A 344 -7.85 14.08 16.59
CA TYR A 344 -6.67 14.01 15.72
C TYR A 344 -6.78 12.86 14.73
N GLU A 345 -7.46 11.77 15.10
CA GLU A 345 -7.75 10.66 14.18
C GLU A 345 -8.67 11.11 13.04
N LEU A 346 -9.70 11.91 13.32
CA LEU A 346 -10.53 12.53 12.29
C LEU A 346 -9.69 13.39 11.33
N LEU A 347 -8.87 14.30 11.86
CA LEU A 347 -7.95 15.11 11.06
C LEU A 347 -7.06 14.22 10.17
N ARG A 348 -6.43 13.20 10.76
CA ARG A 348 -5.53 12.28 10.06
C ARG A 348 -6.23 11.52 8.93
N VAL A 349 -7.42 10.98 9.21
CA VAL A 349 -8.16 10.18 8.23
C VAL A 349 -8.63 11.06 7.07
N TYR A 350 -9.29 12.18 7.33
CA TYR A 350 -9.78 13.04 6.26
C TYR A 350 -8.65 13.71 5.48
N THR A 351 -7.53 14.08 6.11
CA THR A 351 -6.33 14.54 5.39
C THR A 351 -5.83 13.48 4.43
N ASN A 352 -5.71 12.22 4.88
CA ASN A 352 -5.20 11.15 4.02
C ASN A 352 -6.20 10.73 2.94
N GLU A 353 -7.48 10.54 3.30
CA GLU A 353 -8.46 9.91 2.43
C GLU A 353 -9.16 10.91 1.50
N ALA A 354 -9.48 12.12 1.99
CA ALA A 354 -10.18 13.12 1.19
C ALA A 354 -9.21 14.04 0.41
N ILE A 355 -8.11 14.44 1.04
CA ILE A 355 -7.15 15.39 0.43
C ILE A 355 -6.07 14.62 -0.35
N LEU A 356 -5.19 13.88 0.33
CA LEU A 356 -4.00 13.28 -0.31
C LEU A 356 -4.31 12.15 -1.30
N ARG A 357 -5.43 11.43 -1.14
CA ARG A 357 -5.93 10.41 -2.08
C ARG A 357 -6.97 10.98 -3.04
N GLY A 358 -7.49 12.16 -2.80
CA GLY A 358 -8.44 12.88 -3.64
C GLY A 358 -7.82 13.33 -4.96
N ALA A 359 -7.75 14.64 -5.17
CA ALA A 359 -7.14 15.21 -6.37
C ALA A 359 -5.62 15.00 -6.39
N SER A 360 -5.10 14.66 -7.58
CA SER A 360 -3.67 14.37 -7.78
C SER A 360 -2.78 15.58 -7.52
N VAL A 361 -3.32 16.80 -7.63
CA VAL A 361 -2.59 18.05 -7.39
C VAL A 361 -1.96 18.11 -6.00
N PHE A 362 -2.61 17.59 -4.96
CA PHE A 362 -2.05 17.55 -3.61
C PHE A 362 -0.81 16.66 -3.52
N SER A 363 -0.86 15.52 -4.20
CA SER A 363 0.28 14.61 -4.27
C SER A 363 1.44 15.21 -5.09
N ILE A 364 1.13 15.89 -6.19
CA ILE A 364 2.09 16.61 -7.03
C ILE A 364 2.77 17.70 -6.21
N ALA A 365 2.01 18.58 -5.53
CA ALA A 365 2.52 19.64 -4.70
C ALA A 365 3.46 19.10 -3.59
N ARG A 366 3.06 18.05 -2.90
CA ARG A 366 3.90 17.40 -1.88
C ARG A 366 5.21 16.86 -2.46
N GLN A 367 5.19 16.33 -3.68
CA GLN A 367 6.38 15.78 -4.34
C GLN A 367 7.30 16.88 -4.87
N LEU A 368 6.80 18.08 -5.14
CA LEU A 368 7.59 19.24 -5.55
C LEU A 368 8.35 19.89 -4.38
N ARG A 369 7.90 19.69 -3.13
CA ARG A 369 8.50 20.32 -1.95
C ARG A 369 10.02 20.14 -1.81
N PRO A 370 10.62 18.94 -2.02
CA PRO A 370 12.08 18.81 -1.96
C PRO A 370 12.83 19.65 -3.01
N LEU A 371 12.21 19.88 -4.18
CA LEU A 371 12.77 20.76 -5.20
C LEU A 371 12.69 22.22 -4.76
N GLU A 372 11.55 22.64 -4.23
CA GLU A 372 11.35 23.99 -3.67
C GLU A 372 12.36 24.26 -2.56
N GLU A 373 12.49 23.37 -1.58
CA GLU A 373 13.45 23.49 -0.47
C GLU A 373 14.90 23.60 -0.98
N GLU A 374 15.28 22.81 -1.98
CA GLU A 374 16.63 22.85 -2.57
C GLU A 374 16.86 24.15 -3.34
N LEU A 375 15.87 24.62 -4.12
CA LEU A 375 15.94 25.87 -4.86
C LEU A 375 16.05 27.08 -3.92
N ASN A 376 15.29 27.09 -2.83
CA ASN A 376 15.32 28.17 -1.83
C ASN A 376 16.66 28.22 -1.07
N LYS A 377 17.28 27.04 -0.83
CA LYS A 377 18.53 26.95 -0.08
C LYS A 377 19.76 27.16 -0.94
N ASN A 378 19.82 26.59 -2.13
CA ASN A 378 21.04 26.46 -2.95
C ASN A 378 20.83 26.96 -4.38
N GLY A 379 19.68 27.56 -4.71
CA GLY A 379 19.37 28.02 -6.06
C GLY A 379 19.34 26.86 -7.07
N LYS A 380 19.69 27.13 -8.32
CA LYS A 380 19.75 26.15 -9.42
C LYS A 380 20.96 25.23 -9.33
N SER A 381 21.14 24.56 -8.20
CA SER A 381 22.22 23.59 -7.97
C SER A 381 22.12 22.35 -8.88
N GLU A 382 23.20 21.56 -9.02
CA GLU A 382 23.16 20.28 -9.73
C GLU A 382 22.16 19.29 -9.09
N LYS A 383 22.04 19.34 -7.76
CA LYS A 383 21.05 18.57 -7.01
C LYS A 383 19.62 19.00 -7.34
N ALA A 384 19.35 20.29 -7.49
CA ALA A 384 18.04 20.78 -7.94
C ALA A 384 17.70 20.27 -9.35
N LYS A 385 18.67 20.26 -10.27
CA LYS A 385 18.50 19.72 -11.62
C LYS A 385 18.21 18.20 -11.61
N GLU A 386 18.91 17.45 -10.77
CA GLU A 386 18.68 16.00 -10.60
C GLU A 386 17.26 15.72 -10.07
N ILE A 387 16.83 16.45 -9.03
CA ILE A 387 15.47 16.33 -8.46
C ILE A 387 14.44 16.65 -9.56
N ALA A 388 14.61 17.76 -10.27
CA ALA A 388 13.69 18.19 -11.33
C ALA A 388 13.58 17.14 -12.46
N SER A 389 14.71 16.56 -12.88
CA SER A 389 14.73 15.50 -13.90
C SER A 389 13.97 14.25 -13.46
N LYS A 390 14.15 13.81 -12.21
CA LYS A 390 13.41 12.67 -11.64
C LYS A 390 11.91 12.96 -11.58
N LEU A 391 11.53 14.15 -11.12
CA LEU A 391 10.11 14.56 -11.05
C LEU A 391 9.47 14.65 -12.43
N LYS A 392 10.18 15.18 -13.44
CA LYS A 392 9.67 15.23 -14.83
C LYS A 392 9.33 13.84 -15.37
N THR A 393 10.20 12.87 -15.15
CA THR A 393 9.96 11.48 -15.56
C THR A 393 8.77 10.87 -14.82
N GLN A 394 8.68 11.11 -13.52
CA GLN A 394 7.60 10.60 -12.67
C GLN A 394 6.25 11.21 -13.03
N PHE A 395 6.19 12.52 -13.27
CA PHE A 395 4.95 13.22 -13.61
C PHE A 395 4.46 12.92 -15.02
N ALA A 396 5.32 12.53 -15.95
CA ALA A 396 4.87 12.08 -17.27
C ALA A 396 3.89 10.91 -17.17
N GLY A 397 4.11 9.98 -16.23
CA GLY A 397 3.18 8.90 -15.95
C GLY A 397 1.88 9.36 -15.28
N VAL A 398 1.98 10.33 -14.37
CA VAL A 398 0.80 10.91 -13.69
C VAL A 398 -0.10 11.65 -14.69
N PHE A 399 0.48 12.49 -15.54
CA PHE A 399 -0.28 13.30 -16.51
C PHE A 399 -0.88 12.48 -17.66
N LYS A 400 -0.41 11.27 -17.91
CA LYS A 400 -1.07 10.35 -18.84
C LYS A 400 -2.51 10.05 -18.41
N ASP A 401 -2.68 9.80 -17.10
CA ASP A 401 -3.97 9.42 -16.51
C ASP A 401 -4.69 10.61 -15.84
N TYR A 402 -4.29 11.84 -16.17
CA TYR A 402 -4.82 13.06 -15.59
C TYR A 402 -5.93 13.66 -16.48
N ASN A 403 -7.12 13.82 -15.92
CA ASN A 403 -8.22 14.57 -16.54
C ASN A 403 -8.53 15.81 -15.70
N ILE A 404 -8.25 17.00 -16.23
CA ILE A 404 -8.34 18.27 -15.49
C ILE A 404 -9.74 18.50 -14.92
N ILE A 405 -10.81 18.18 -15.68
CA ILE A 405 -12.20 18.38 -15.27
C ILE A 405 -12.53 17.46 -14.07
N THR A 406 -12.13 16.20 -14.14
CA THR A 406 -12.34 15.25 -13.05
C THR A 406 -11.52 15.61 -11.83
N GLU A 407 -10.26 16.05 -12.01
CA GLU A 407 -9.39 16.46 -10.91
C GLU A 407 -9.90 17.72 -10.18
N GLU A 408 -10.45 18.70 -10.91
CA GLU A 408 -11.12 19.87 -10.33
C GLU A 408 -12.31 19.46 -9.45
N LYS A 409 -13.16 18.55 -9.95
CA LYS A 409 -14.29 18.02 -9.19
C LYS A 409 -13.84 17.22 -7.96
N LEU A 410 -12.77 16.41 -8.08
CA LEU A 410 -12.21 15.67 -6.97
C LEU A 410 -11.62 16.59 -5.91
N PHE A 411 -10.99 17.69 -6.33
CA PHE A 411 -10.45 18.71 -5.43
C PHE A 411 -11.57 19.36 -4.63
N ALA A 412 -12.64 19.82 -5.30
CA ALA A 412 -13.81 20.40 -4.63
C ALA A 412 -14.47 19.43 -3.64
N ALA A 413 -14.71 18.18 -4.06
CA ALA A 413 -15.33 17.16 -3.21
C ALA A 413 -14.44 16.79 -2.01
N GLY A 414 -13.11 16.74 -2.19
CA GLY A 414 -12.16 16.49 -1.12
C GLY A 414 -12.18 17.59 -0.07
N LEU A 415 -12.16 18.85 -0.49
CA LEU A 415 -12.24 20.00 0.43
C LEU A 415 -13.58 20.07 1.17
N ASP A 416 -14.70 19.85 0.47
CA ASP A 416 -16.03 19.90 1.10
C ASP A 416 -16.18 18.83 2.19
N VAL A 417 -15.79 17.59 1.89
CA VAL A 417 -15.89 16.50 2.87
C VAL A 417 -14.92 16.67 4.03
N PHE A 418 -13.73 17.22 3.78
CA PHE A 418 -12.76 17.57 4.84
C PHE A 418 -13.34 18.66 5.76
N PHE A 419 -13.81 19.77 5.18
CA PHE A 419 -14.39 20.89 5.92
C PHE A 419 -15.50 20.48 6.85
N ARG A 420 -16.44 19.63 6.37
CA ARG A 420 -17.63 19.23 7.13
C ARG A 420 -17.34 18.23 8.25
N ASN A 421 -16.25 17.48 8.20
CA ASN A 421 -16.04 16.34 9.10
C ASN A 421 -14.82 16.50 10.01
N VAL A 422 -13.92 17.42 9.74
CA VAL A 422 -12.79 17.72 10.63
C VAL A 422 -13.20 18.84 11.58
N PRO A 423 -12.99 18.71 12.91
CA PRO A 423 -13.29 19.78 13.86
C PRO A 423 -12.58 21.10 13.48
N ILE A 424 -13.28 22.21 13.59
CA ILE A 424 -12.79 23.54 13.17
C ILE A 424 -11.44 23.89 13.82
N LEU A 425 -11.23 23.50 15.08
CA LEU A 425 -9.99 23.71 15.82
C LEU A 425 -8.76 23.06 15.17
N HIS A 426 -8.96 22.04 14.32
CA HIS A 426 -7.89 21.33 13.62
C HIS A 426 -7.77 21.74 12.15
N GLN A 427 -8.58 22.69 11.69
CA GLN A 427 -8.47 23.24 10.33
C GLN A 427 -7.58 24.49 10.36
N SER A 428 -6.74 24.69 9.31
CA SER A 428 -5.85 25.84 9.29
C SER A 428 -6.64 27.17 9.16
N PRO A 429 -6.17 28.25 9.81
CA PRO A 429 -6.80 29.56 9.69
C PRO A 429 -6.89 30.06 8.24
N GLU A 430 -5.89 29.76 7.40
CA GLU A 430 -5.86 30.14 5.99
C GLU A 430 -6.93 29.39 5.19
N PHE A 431 -7.12 28.10 5.46
CA PHE A 431 -8.17 27.32 4.83
C PHE A 431 -9.56 27.84 5.20
N LEU A 432 -9.78 28.09 6.50
CA LEU A 432 -11.05 28.62 7.01
C LEU A 432 -11.36 30.01 6.44
N SER A 433 -10.36 30.90 6.41
CA SER A 433 -10.49 32.25 5.84
C SER A 433 -10.84 32.19 4.35
N ASN A 434 -10.18 31.32 3.59
CA ASN A 434 -10.47 31.14 2.17
C ASN A 434 -11.88 30.57 1.93
N ALA A 435 -12.26 29.55 2.71
CA ALA A 435 -13.59 28.95 2.62
C ALA A 435 -14.69 30.00 2.94
N PHE A 436 -14.49 30.80 3.99
CA PHE A 436 -15.44 31.87 4.37
C PHE A 436 -15.52 32.95 3.29
N ALA A 437 -14.40 33.46 2.77
CA ALA A 437 -14.36 34.48 1.74
C ALA A 437 -15.08 34.08 0.46
N ASN A 438 -15.15 32.78 0.18
CA ASN A 438 -15.85 32.20 -1.00
C ASN A 438 -17.24 31.65 -0.66
N GLY A 439 -17.82 32.00 0.49
CA GLY A 439 -19.16 31.54 0.91
C GLY A 439 -19.29 30.02 1.01
N TYR A 440 -18.17 29.32 1.31
CA TYR A 440 -18.08 27.85 1.36
C TYR A 440 -18.39 27.13 0.04
N ASP A 441 -18.26 27.81 -1.10
CA ASP A 441 -18.38 27.20 -2.42
C ASP A 441 -17.05 26.59 -2.85
N PHE A 442 -16.85 25.33 -2.47
CA PHE A 442 -15.62 24.59 -2.81
C PHE A 442 -15.49 24.30 -4.31
N LYS A 443 -16.58 24.35 -5.09
CA LYS A 443 -16.51 24.23 -6.56
C LYS A 443 -15.92 25.50 -7.16
N GLN A 444 -16.33 26.68 -6.68
CA GLN A 444 -15.75 27.94 -7.12
C GLN A 444 -14.28 28.05 -6.74
N ILE A 445 -13.91 27.68 -5.48
CA ILE A 445 -12.52 27.63 -5.04
C ILE A 445 -11.67 26.70 -5.94
N ALA A 446 -12.17 25.52 -6.25
CA ALA A 446 -11.48 24.60 -7.15
C ALA A 446 -11.32 25.20 -8.56
N SER A 447 -12.39 25.76 -9.13
CA SER A 447 -12.35 26.38 -10.45
C SER A 447 -11.33 27.52 -10.55
N ASP A 448 -11.24 28.36 -9.53
CA ASP A 448 -10.29 29.48 -9.51
C ASP A 448 -8.83 28.99 -9.41
N ILE A 449 -8.57 27.98 -8.59
CA ILE A 449 -7.23 27.38 -8.47
C ILE A 449 -6.83 26.70 -9.79
N PHE A 450 -7.72 25.91 -10.40
CA PHE A 450 -7.40 25.18 -11.64
C PHE A 450 -7.28 26.08 -12.86
N LYS A 451 -7.91 27.25 -12.89
CA LYS A 451 -7.72 28.25 -13.96
C LYS A 451 -6.40 29.02 -13.85
N THR A 452 -5.87 29.21 -12.61
CA THR A 452 -4.72 30.09 -12.38
C THR A 452 -3.42 29.34 -12.17
N SER A 453 -3.48 28.04 -11.82
CA SER A 453 -2.31 27.27 -11.37
C SER A 453 -1.92 26.12 -12.31
N LEU A 454 -2.68 25.86 -13.35
CA LEU A 454 -2.48 24.83 -14.34
C LEU A 454 -2.69 25.38 -15.76
#